data_dd32ff8695b75219db7d4ee93d6356ac
#
_entry.id   dd32ff8695b75219db7d4ee93d6356ac
#
_cell.length_a   1.000
_cell.length_b   1.000
_cell.length_c   1.000
_cell.angle_alpha   90.00
_cell.angle_beta   90.00
_cell.angle_gamma   90.00
#
_symmetry.space_group_name_H-M   'P 1'
#
loop_
_entity.id
_entity.type
_entity.pdbx_description
1 polymer ?
#
loop_
_entity_poly.entity_id
_entity_poly.type
_entity_poly.pdbx_seq_one_letter_code
_entity_poly.pdbx_strand_id
1 'polypeptide(L)'
;MFAPVSRIVRSAALFLFGATAASLVASAAQTSAPPATAPAAMHDVTDEMGRTLRIPVNPTRIISLAPSLTETVYALGAEDRLVGDTNYCDYPPDAQKKPKVGGVIDPSLEQIASLHPDLVLVTKDANRLETVRALENFHIPAYATSPHKVADIIASTEKLADVLNIPAAGKIVAADLEDRLAALQSRLSGLPARRVLFVVWTEPLISVGKATFVADALGKAGAVSVVDSAQDWPQISMEEVAHLQPDYLVFAPSHSDVAQRDFDGLANLPGWRILNAVREHHYAIISDAVIRPAPRIVSAIEELARQLHPEAFAEPPAEEKKRPSDKAAAWFEFPDFLPSTRSNDARTAGELLCNR
;
A
#
# COMPACT_ATOMS: atom_id res chain seq x y z
N MET A 1 80.02 -17.49 35.37
CA MET A 1 81.27 -17.87 34.68
C MET A 1 81.50 -16.84 33.60
N PHE A 2 82.43 -15.96 33.85
CA PHE A 2 83.21 -15.10 32.95
C PHE A 2 82.59 -14.19 31.88
N ALA A 3 82.68 -12.90 32.18
CA ALA A 3 82.96 -11.83 31.22
C ALA A 3 84.40 -11.98 30.65
N PRO A 4 84.94 -11.21 29.66
CA PRO A 4 85.21 -9.79 29.73
C PRO A 4 85.07 -9.03 28.38
N VAL A 5 84.80 -7.69 28.39
CA VAL A 5 85.67 -6.49 28.34
C VAL A 5 86.62 -6.40 27.11
N SER A 6 86.52 -5.34 26.35
CA SER A 6 87.61 -4.45 25.88
C SER A 6 87.07 -3.42 24.87
N ARG A 7 87.03 -2.16 25.13
CA ARG A 7 87.94 -1.03 25.15
C ARG A 7 88.41 -0.53 23.76
N ILE A 8 88.05 0.72 23.53
CA ILE A 8 88.77 1.93 23.08
C ILE A 8 89.17 2.00 21.61
N VAL A 9 88.86 3.07 20.91
CA VAL A 9 89.77 4.21 20.63
C VAL A 9 89.03 5.38 19.99
N ARG A 10 89.44 6.58 20.43
CA ARG A 10 89.06 7.92 20.02
C ARG A 10 89.52 8.26 18.59
N SER A 11 88.77 9.08 17.88
CA SER A 11 89.35 10.15 17.05
C SER A 11 88.32 11.25 16.83
N ALA A 12 88.69 12.44 17.23
CA ALA A 12 88.03 13.69 17.04
C ALA A 12 88.30 14.18 15.60
N ALA A 13 87.35 14.65 14.91
CA ALA A 13 87.50 15.56 13.75
C ALA A 13 86.40 16.61 13.81
N LEU A 14 86.87 17.80 14.10
CA LEU A 14 86.17 19.10 14.13
C LEU A 14 85.94 19.56 12.67
N PHE A 15 84.72 19.77 12.24
CA PHE A 15 84.41 20.64 11.12
C PHE A 15 83.19 21.51 11.46
N LEU A 16 83.48 22.80 11.54
CA LEU A 16 82.52 23.86 11.46
C LEU A 16 81.92 23.90 10.05
N PHE A 17 80.61 24.10 9.90
CA PHE A 17 80.00 25.14 9.06
C PHE A 17 78.49 24.87 8.90
N GLY A 18 77.70 25.90 9.00
CA GLY A 18 76.43 26.07 8.26
C GLY A 18 75.17 25.99 9.10
N ALA A 19 74.83 27.05 9.84
CA ALA A 19 73.46 27.29 10.30
C ALA A 19 72.58 27.62 9.12
N THR A 20 71.66 26.68 8.77
CA THR A 20 70.45 27.00 7.97
C THR A 20 69.27 26.66 8.84
N ALA A 21 68.57 27.69 9.31
CA ALA A 21 67.29 27.60 9.98
C ALA A 21 66.22 27.13 8.97
N ALA A 22 65.90 25.83 9.01
CA ALA A 22 64.69 25.32 8.34
C ALA A 22 63.50 25.43 9.33
N SER A 23 62.69 26.47 9.12
CA SER A 23 61.41 26.64 9.77
C SER A 23 60.46 25.53 9.32
N LEU A 24 60.30 24.48 10.15
CA LEU A 24 59.21 23.52 10.00
C LEU A 24 57.89 24.21 10.34
N VAL A 25 57.15 24.61 9.30
CA VAL A 25 55.74 24.99 9.42
C VAL A 25 54.99 23.65 9.65
N ALA A 26 54.71 23.35 10.93
CA ALA A 26 53.77 22.29 11.29
C ALA A 26 52.36 22.73 10.82
N SER A 27 51.94 22.26 9.64
CA SER A 27 50.56 22.36 9.19
C SER A 27 49.72 21.44 10.10
N ALA A 28 49.12 22.02 11.11
CA ALA A 28 48.11 21.35 11.91
C ALA A 28 46.92 21.12 10.98
N ALA A 29 46.76 19.88 10.44
CA ALA A 29 45.55 19.41 9.83
C ALA A 29 44.44 19.50 10.91
N GLN A 30 43.66 20.57 10.85
CA GLN A 30 42.42 20.66 11.61
C GLN A 30 41.49 19.61 11.03
N THR A 31 41.45 18.45 11.67
CA THR A 31 40.37 17.47 11.47
C THR A 31 39.10 18.15 11.95
N SER A 32 38.37 18.77 11.04
CA SER A 32 37.05 19.28 11.34
C SER A 32 36.17 18.09 11.72
N ALA A 33 35.86 17.98 13.01
CA ALA A 33 34.83 17.09 13.49
C ALA A 33 33.56 17.36 12.64
N PRO A 34 32.82 16.32 12.21
CA PRO A 34 31.56 16.54 11.52
C PRO A 34 30.69 17.45 12.39
N PRO A 35 29.94 18.40 11.77
CA PRO A 35 29.10 19.30 12.53
C PRO A 35 28.15 18.47 13.40
N ALA A 36 28.14 18.72 14.71
CA ALA A 36 27.19 18.13 15.62
C ALA A 36 25.78 18.44 15.06
N THR A 37 25.05 17.40 14.64
CA THR A 37 23.69 17.54 14.14
C THR A 37 22.87 18.24 15.21
N ALA A 38 22.35 19.42 14.93
CA ALA A 38 21.47 20.12 15.85
C ALA A 38 20.30 19.20 16.25
N PRO A 39 19.89 19.19 17.52
CA PRO A 39 18.77 18.33 17.92
C PRO A 39 17.56 18.64 17.04
N ALA A 40 16.90 17.59 16.54
CA ALA A 40 15.73 17.72 15.69
C ALA A 40 14.66 18.55 16.44
N ALA A 41 14.07 19.51 15.73
CA ALA A 41 12.93 20.26 16.28
C ALA A 41 11.80 19.27 16.59
N MET A 42 11.19 19.39 17.77
CA MET A 42 10.12 18.50 18.25
C MET A 42 8.82 19.26 18.33
N HIS A 43 7.70 18.58 18.07
CA HIS A 43 6.36 19.09 18.26
C HIS A 43 5.43 18.04 18.89
N ASP A 44 4.30 18.48 19.40
CA ASP A 44 3.30 17.59 19.96
C ASP A 44 2.24 17.29 18.90
N VAL A 45 1.90 15.99 18.74
CA VAL A 45 0.81 15.52 17.88
C VAL A 45 -0.16 14.67 18.70
N THR A 46 -1.44 14.67 18.30
CA THR A 46 -2.44 13.79 18.92
C THR A 46 -2.75 12.65 17.96
N ASP A 47 -2.61 11.41 18.43
CA ASP A 47 -2.93 10.23 17.64
C ASP A 47 -4.45 9.94 17.60
N GLU A 48 -4.85 8.92 16.86
CA GLU A 48 -6.28 8.59 16.70
C GLU A 48 -6.90 7.90 17.93
N MET A 49 -6.06 7.59 18.94
CA MET A 49 -6.51 7.14 20.26
C MET A 49 -6.64 8.29 21.26
N GLY A 50 -6.39 9.56 20.83
CA GLY A 50 -6.45 10.74 21.68
C GLY A 50 -5.22 10.92 22.58
N ARG A 51 -4.11 10.21 22.34
CA ARG A 51 -2.87 10.36 23.10
C ARG A 51 -2.02 11.46 22.47
N THR A 52 -1.43 12.32 23.30
CA THR A 52 -0.45 13.31 22.84
C THR A 52 0.95 12.73 22.87
N LEU A 53 1.65 12.84 21.76
CA LEU A 53 2.99 12.32 21.52
C LEU A 53 3.92 13.46 21.13
N ARG A 54 5.15 13.44 21.63
CA ARG A 54 6.20 14.37 21.23
C ARG A 54 7.09 13.71 20.19
N ILE A 55 7.05 14.18 18.95
CA ILE A 55 7.77 13.60 17.82
C ILE A 55 8.65 14.66 17.13
N PRO A 56 9.66 14.26 16.32
CA PRO A 56 10.36 15.19 15.43
C PRO A 56 9.36 15.87 14.47
N VAL A 57 9.59 17.15 14.17
CA VAL A 57 8.81 17.88 13.14
C VAL A 57 8.90 17.19 11.78
N ASN A 58 10.01 16.52 11.51
CA ASN A 58 10.21 15.75 10.29
C ASN A 58 10.79 14.38 10.65
N PRO A 59 9.94 13.36 10.93
CA PRO A 59 10.40 12.01 11.18
C PRO A 59 11.12 11.44 9.96
N THR A 60 12.30 10.87 10.14
CA THR A 60 13.15 10.34 9.08
C THR A 60 13.45 8.85 9.22
N ARG A 61 13.20 8.27 10.39
CA ARG A 61 13.45 6.86 10.69
C ARG A 61 12.19 6.22 11.24
N ILE A 62 11.36 5.73 10.35
CA ILE A 62 10.03 5.23 10.66
C ILE A 62 10.06 3.70 10.70
N ILE A 63 9.41 3.10 11.69
CA ILE A 63 9.06 1.68 11.69
C ILE A 63 7.56 1.53 11.62
N SER A 64 7.10 0.63 10.75
CA SER A 64 5.68 0.27 10.63
C SER A 64 5.42 -1.10 11.25
N LEU A 65 4.49 -1.19 12.21
CA LEU A 65 4.12 -2.44 12.86
C LEU A 65 2.85 -3.10 12.30
N ALA A 66 2.41 -2.67 11.12
CA ALA A 66 1.29 -3.32 10.42
C ALA A 66 1.41 -3.16 8.88
N PRO A 67 0.97 -4.17 8.09
CA PRO A 67 0.98 -4.08 6.62
C PRO A 67 0.25 -2.85 6.07
N SER A 68 -0.91 -2.50 6.64
CA SER A 68 -1.70 -1.33 6.23
C SER A 68 -0.94 -0.02 6.38
N LEU A 69 -0.17 0.14 7.45
CA LEU A 69 0.64 1.33 7.71
C LEU A 69 1.85 1.39 6.76
N THR A 70 2.48 0.25 6.47
CA THR A 70 3.52 0.15 5.45
C THR A 70 2.98 0.60 4.10
N GLU A 71 1.84 0.06 3.67
CA GLU A 71 1.18 0.44 2.42
C GLU A 71 0.84 1.94 2.37
N THR A 72 0.40 2.51 3.49
CA THR A 72 0.10 3.96 3.59
C THR A 72 1.36 4.80 3.46
N VAL A 73 2.49 4.42 4.10
CA VAL A 73 3.78 5.11 3.95
C VAL A 73 4.25 5.11 2.50
N TYR A 74 4.12 3.97 1.80
CA TYR A 74 4.44 3.87 0.37
C TYR A 74 3.51 4.72 -0.50
N ALA A 75 2.21 4.70 -0.23
CA ALA A 75 1.23 5.51 -0.96
C ALA A 75 1.49 7.02 -0.83
N LEU A 76 2.07 7.44 0.30
CA LEU A 76 2.47 8.82 0.57
C LEU A 76 3.85 9.19 -0.02
N GLY A 77 4.58 8.23 -0.64
CA GLY A 77 5.93 8.46 -1.16
C GLY A 77 6.97 8.72 -0.06
N ALA A 78 6.80 8.12 1.11
CA ALA A 78 7.70 8.27 2.26
C ALA A 78 8.49 6.99 2.58
N GLU A 79 8.56 6.03 1.66
CA GLU A 79 9.21 4.72 1.82
C GLU A 79 10.70 4.80 2.12
N ASP A 80 11.38 5.84 1.69
CA ASP A 80 12.80 6.07 1.99
C ASP A 80 13.05 6.31 3.49
N ARG A 81 12.03 6.77 4.21
CA ARG A 81 12.07 6.97 5.66
C ARG A 81 11.77 5.68 6.44
N LEU A 82 11.24 4.64 5.78
CA LEU A 82 10.89 3.38 6.41
C LEU A 82 12.15 2.54 6.63
N VAL A 83 12.61 2.44 7.88
CA VAL A 83 13.81 1.71 8.27
C VAL A 83 13.53 0.28 8.73
N GLY A 84 12.27 -0.07 8.96
CA GLY A 84 11.84 -1.41 9.32
C GLY A 84 10.33 -1.58 9.26
N ASP A 85 9.90 -2.83 9.08
CA ASP A 85 8.49 -3.22 9.07
C ASP A 85 8.31 -4.67 9.58
N THR A 86 7.08 -5.20 9.59
CA THR A 86 6.80 -6.56 10.07
C THR A 86 7.04 -7.61 8.99
N ASN A 87 7.13 -8.89 9.42
CA ASN A 87 7.25 -10.05 8.52
C ASN A 87 6.08 -10.20 7.54
N TYR A 88 4.95 -9.52 7.81
CA TYR A 88 3.72 -9.58 7.02
C TYR A 88 3.56 -8.42 6.03
N CYS A 89 4.53 -7.49 5.99
CA CYS A 89 4.55 -6.38 5.05
C CYS A 89 5.11 -6.85 3.71
N ASP A 90 4.22 -7.24 2.82
CA ASP A 90 4.50 -7.86 1.51
C ASP A 90 4.13 -6.97 0.33
N TYR A 91 3.42 -5.87 0.56
CA TYR A 91 3.03 -4.92 -0.46
C TYR A 91 3.45 -3.47 -0.11
N PRO A 92 3.93 -2.70 -1.12
CA PRO A 92 4.35 -3.16 -2.44
C PRO A 92 5.55 -4.13 -2.34
N PRO A 93 5.96 -4.82 -3.42
CA PRO A 93 7.04 -5.82 -3.36
C PRO A 93 8.34 -5.31 -2.73
N ASP A 94 8.62 -4.02 -2.84
CA ASP A 94 9.80 -3.39 -2.23
C ASP A 94 9.74 -3.35 -0.69
N ALA A 95 8.57 -3.43 -0.07
CA ALA A 95 8.43 -3.54 1.38
C ALA A 95 9.09 -4.82 1.91
N GLN A 96 9.09 -5.91 1.12
CA GLN A 96 9.73 -7.18 1.51
C GLN A 96 11.24 -7.03 1.72
N LYS A 97 11.87 -6.01 1.14
CA LYS A 97 13.31 -5.74 1.25
C LYS A 97 13.69 -4.96 2.51
N LYS A 98 12.71 -4.40 3.22
CA LYS A 98 12.96 -3.65 4.45
C LYS A 98 13.35 -4.60 5.59
N PRO A 99 14.20 -4.15 6.53
CA PRO A 99 14.51 -4.88 7.75
C PRO A 99 13.25 -5.31 8.49
N LYS A 100 13.15 -6.58 8.87
CA LYS A 100 11.97 -7.12 9.55
C LYS A 100 12.13 -7.05 11.05
N VAL A 101 11.10 -6.55 11.75
CA VAL A 101 11.10 -6.40 13.21
C VAL A 101 10.18 -7.41 13.92
N GLY A 102 9.82 -8.51 13.25
CA GLY A 102 9.01 -9.57 13.83
C GLY A 102 7.54 -9.53 13.41
N GLY A 103 6.67 -10.11 14.23
CA GLY A 103 5.24 -10.20 13.96
C GLY A 103 4.47 -8.91 14.22
N VAL A 104 3.21 -8.87 13.80
CA VAL A 104 2.30 -7.72 14.07
C VAL A 104 1.91 -7.70 15.56
N ILE A 105 1.64 -8.88 16.13
CA ILE A 105 1.18 -9.04 17.52
C ILE A 105 2.36 -9.03 18.49
N ASP A 106 3.49 -9.59 18.08
CA ASP A 106 4.69 -9.85 18.87
C ASP A 106 5.97 -9.37 18.19
N PRO A 107 6.10 -8.06 17.90
CA PRO A 107 7.30 -7.50 17.32
C PRO A 107 8.48 -7.56 18.31
N SER A 108 9.69 -7.71 17.78
CA SER A 108 10.92 -7.70 18.58
C SER A 108 11.30 -6.27 18.96
N LEU A 109 11.13 -5.91 20.22
CA LEU A 109 11.53 -4.60 20.77
C LEU A 109 13.03 -4.36 20.62
N GLU A 110 13.84 -5.41 20.70
CA GLU A 110 15.29 -5.32 20.52
C GLU A 110 15.63 -4.90 19.08
N GLN A 111 15.00 -5.55 18.08
CA GLN A 111 15.20 -5.19 16.68
C GLN A 111 14.70 -3.77 16.38
N ILE A 112 13.53 -3.40 16.94
CA ILE A 112 13.02 -2.03 16.82
C ILE A 112 14.03 -1.03 17.37
N ALA A 113 14.52 -1.23 18.61
CA ALA A 113 15.47 -0.32 19.23
C ALA A 113 16.81 -0.26 18.46
N SER A 114 17.29 -1.38 17.92
CA SER A 114 18.54 -1.43 17.14
C SER A 114 18.50 -0.62 15.85
N LEU A 115 17.32 -0.41 15.29
CA LEU A 115 17.10 0.42 14.11
C LEU A 115 17.00 1.92 14.43
N HIS A 116 17.05 2.31 15.71
CA HIS A 116 17.01 3.70 16.17
C HIS A 116 15.90 4.52 15.50
N PRO A 117 14.63 4.10 15.59
CA PRO A 117 13.54 4.85 15.00
C PRO A 117 13.29 6.15 15.76
N ASP A 118 12.86 7.16 15.02
CA ASP A 118 12.36 8.42 15.60
C ASP A 118 10.81 8.46 15.66
N LEU A 119 10.15 7.49 15.00
CA LEU A 119 8.71 7.26 15.05
C LEU A 119 8.39 5.80 14.75
N VAL A 120 7.48 5.21 15.54
CA VAL A 120 6.88 3.90 15.24
C VAL A 120 5.40 4.09 14.94
N LEU A 121 4.91 3.49 13.85
CA LEU A 121 3.51 3.49 13.47
C LEU A 121 2.85 2.20 13.96
N VAL A 122 1.73 2.32 14.64
CA VAL A 122 0.94 1.21 15.17
C VAL A 122 -0.54 1.38 14.81
N THR A 123 -1.30 0.30 14.82
CA THR A 123 -2.75 0.33 14.66
C THR A 123 -3.41 -0.36 15.86
N LYS A 124 -4.49 0.23 16.36
CA LYS A 124 -5.24 -0.30 17.51
C LYS A 124 -5.71 -1.74 17.29
N ASP A 125 -6.14 -2.06 16.08
CA ASP A 125 -6.83 -3.32 15.81
C ASP A 125 -5.88 -4.52 15.65
N ALA A 126 -4.56 -4.28 15.49
CA ALA A 126 -3.59 -5.34 15.26
C ALA A 126 -2.45 -5.36 16.28
N ASN A 127 -2.04 -4.21 16.84
CA ASN A 127 -0.92 -4.15 17.75
C ASN A 127 -1.37 -4.17 19.22
N ARG A 128 -0.63 -4.87 20.06
CA ARG A 128 -0.92 -4.95 21.49
C ARG A 128 -0.58 -3.67 22.23
N LEU A 129 -1.41 -3.28 23.20
CA LEU A 129 -1.16 -2.11 24.05
C LEU A 129 0.16 -2.26 24.84
N GLU A 130 0.53 -3.50 25.22
CA GLU A 130 1.79 -3.80 25.90
C GLU A 130 3.00 -3.42 25.06
N THR A 131 2.95 -3.65 23.75
CA THR A 131 4.00 -3.22 22.80
C THR A 131 4.15 -1.71 22.79
N VAL A 132 3.03 -0.98 22.74
CA VAL A 132 3.04 0.48 22.75
C VAL A 132 3.64 1.02 24.05
N ARG A 133 3.24 0.48 25.20
CA ARG A 133 3.79 0.86 26.51
C ARG A 133 5.28 0.55 26.63
N ALA A 134 5.72 -0.57 26.05
CA ALA A 134 7.12 -0.92 26.05
C ALA A 134 7.95 0.07 25.20
N LEU A 135 7.46 0.50 24.05
CA LEU A 135 8.08 1.53 23.21
C LEU A 135 8.18 2.87 23.95
N GLU A 136 7.14 3.28 24.67
CA GLU A 136 7.13 4.48 25.52
C GLU A 136 8.22 4.42 26.61
N ASN A 137 8.40 3.26 27.24
CA ASN A 137 9.47 3.05 28.25
C ASN A 137 10.88 3.18 27.65
N PHE A 138 11.04 2.86 26.37
CA PHE A 138 12.27 3.10 25.60
C PHE A 138 12.38 4.51 25.03
N HIS A 139 11.43 5.40 25.34
CA HIS A 139 11.34 6.76 24.80
C HIS A 139 11.20 6.79 23.25
N ILE A 140 10.63 5.75 22.68
CA ILE A 140 10.33 5.64 21.25
C ILE A 140 8.85 6.02 21.06
N PRO A 141 8.53 7.14 20.38
CA PRO A 141 7.16 7.54 20.17
C PRO A 141 6.43 6.57 19.23
N ALA A 142 5.21 6.17 19.63
CA ALA A 142 4.36 5.27 18.85
C ALA A 142 3.03 5.96 18.50
N TYR A 143 2.84 6.31 17.23
CA TYR A 143 1.62 6.91 16.71
C TYR A 143 0.62 5.84 16.32
N ALA A 144 -0.58 5.89 16.89
CA ALA A 144 -1.64 4.90 16.68
C ALA A 144 -2.72 5.41 15.73
N THR A 145 -3.12 4.55 14.77
CA THR A 145 -4.30 4.72 13.92
C THR A 145 -5.43 3.79 14.35
N SER A 146 -6.70 4.18 14.05
CA SER A 146 -7.88 3.39 14.41
C SER A 146 -9.05 3.65 13.44
N PRO A 147 -8.91 3.38 12.13
CA PRO A 147 -9.98 3.60 11.17
C PRO A 147 -11.04 2.49 11.24
N HIS A 148 -12.33 2.87 11.27
CA HIS A 148 -13.46 1.93 11.33
C HIS A 148 -14.31 1.93 10.04
N LYS A 149 -14.09 2.90 9.16
CA LYS A 149 -14.78 3.07 7.87
C LYS A 149 -13.80 3.42 6.78
N VAL A 150 -14.20 3.26 5.53
CA VAL A 150 -13.38 3.67 4.38
C VAL A 150 -13.04 5.17 4.42
N ALA A 151 -13.98 6.01 4.84
CA ALA A 151 -13.73 7.45 5.03
C ALA A 151 -12.68 7.72 6.13
N ASP A 152 -12.66 6.93 7.20
CA ASP A 152 -11.65 7.07 8.25
C ASP A 152 -10.27 6.67 7.74
N ILE A 153 -10.17 5.67 6.84
CA ILE A 153 -8.89 5.27 6.22
C ILE A 153 -8.31 6.42 5.40
N ILE A 154 -9.15 7.15 4.65
CA ILE A 154 -8.74 8.31 3.88
C ILE A 154 -8.26 9.42 4.83
N ALA A 155 -9.06 9.73 5.86
CA ALA A 155 -8.71 10.73 6.86
C ALA A 155 -7.42 10.36 7.65
N SER A 156 -7.24 9.08 8.01
CA SER A 156 -6.01 8.59 8.66
C SER A 156 -4.79 8.75 7.74
N THR A 157 -4.96 8.56 6.42
CA THR A 157 -3.90 8.78 5.43
C THR A 157 -3.45 10.24 5.41
N GLU A 158 -4.39 11.20 5.41
CA GLU A 158 -4.08 12.63 5.48
C GLU A 158 -3.39 12.99 6.81
N LYS A 159 -3.92 12.52 7.94
CA LYS A 159 -3.30 12.75 9.26
C LYS A 159 -1.90 12.18 9.35
N LEU A 160 -1.67 10.99 8.80
CA LEU A 160 -0.34 10.41 8.77
C LEU A 160 0.61 11.24 7.90
N ALA A 161 0.15 11.80 6.78
CA ALA A 161 0.95 12.71 5.97
C ALA A 161 1.30 14.00 6.74
N ASP A 162 0.38 14.55 7.56
CA ASP A 162 0.68 15.68 8.44
C ASP A 162 1.75 15.31 9.48
N VAL A 163 1.61 14.15 10.14
CA VAL A 163 2.58 13.61 11.09
C VAL A 163 3.97 13.45 10.46
N LEU A 164 4.03 13.04 9.19
CA LEU A 164 5.26 12.87 8.44
C LEU A 164 5.76 14.18 7.80
N ASN A 165 5.09 15.32 8.04
CA ASN A 165 5.39 16.62 7.46
C ASN A 165 5.41 16.64 5.92
N ILE A 166 4.46 15.95 5.31
CA ILE A 166 4.22 15.88 3.85
C ILE A 166 2.73 16.09 3.51
N PRO A 167 2.06 17.13 4.02
CA PRO A 167 0.61 17.29 3.90
C PRO A 167 0.11 17.34 2.46
N ALA A 168 0.93 17.83 1.52
CA ALA A 168 0.55 17.87 0.11
C ALA A 168 0.36 16.47 -0.49
N ALA A 169 1.20 15.50 -0.11
CA ALA A 169 1.06 14.10 -0.56
C ALA A 169 -0.24 13.49 -0.01
N GLY A 170 -0.56 13.72 1.28
CA GLY A 170 -1.81 13.25 1.89
C GLY A 170 -3.04 13.75 1.14
N LYS A 171 -3.11 15.04 0.83
CA LYS A 171 -4.23 15.64 0.09
C LYS A 171 -4.38 15.07 -1.32
N ILE A 172 -3.27 14.82 -2.01
CA ILE A 172 -3.30 14.22 -3.36
C ILE A 172 -3.86 12.81 -3.29
N VAL A 173 -3.38 11.98 -2.35
CA VAL A 173 -3.85 10.60 -2.18
C VAL A 173 -5.32 10.58 -1.77
N ALA A 174 -5.71 11.41 -0.79
CA ALA A 174 -7.09 11.47 -0.33
C ALA A 174 -8.05 11.87 -1.45
N ALA A 175 -7.74 12.91 -2.23
CA ALA A 175 -8.56 13.37 -3.35
C ALA A 175 -8.72 12.28 -4.42
N ASP A 176 -7.64 11.55 -4.80
CA ASP A 176 -7.73 10.42 -5.74
C ASP A 176 -8.70 9.34 -5.24
N LEU A 177 -8.58 8.97 -3.95
CA LEU A 177 -9.44 7.94 -3.37
C LEU A 177 -10.91 8.36 -3.32
N GLU A 178 -11.18 9.61 -2.95
CA GLU A 178 -12.52 10.20 -2.91
C GLU A 178 -13.15 10.26 -4.31
N ASP A 179 -12.41 10.73 -5.32
CA ASP A 179 -12.85 10.82 -6.70
C ASP A 179 -13.19 9.43 -7.27
N ARG A 180 -12.35 8.44 -6.99
CA ARG A 180 -12.58 7.04 -7.41
C ARG A 180 -13.83 6.46 -6.76
N LEU A 181 -14.01 6.67 -5.46
CA LEU A 181 -15.21 6.22 -4.76
C LEU A 181 -16.47 6.93 -5.28
N ALA A 182 -16.41 8.22 -5.56
CA ALA A 182 -17.54 8.97 -6.13
C ALA A 182 -17.90 8.46 -7.52
N ALA A 183 -16.92 8.21 -8.38
CA ALA A 183 -17.11 7.63 -9.70
C ALA A 183 -17.74 6.22 -9.62
N LEU A 184 -17.28 5.39 -8.68
CA LEU A 184 -17.86 4.07 -8.45
C LEU A 184 -19.31 4.15 -7.99
N GLN A 185 -19.61 5.00 -6.99
CA GLN A 185 -20.97 5.20 -6.48
C GLN A 185 -21.93 5.68 -7.59
N SER A 186 -21.46 6.56 -8.48
CA SER A 186 -22.22 7.00 -9.64
C SER A 186 -22.58 5.84 -10.57
N ARG A 187 -21.62 4.94 -10.84
CA ARG A 187 -21.84 3.74 -11.68
C ARG A 187 -22.84 2.75 -11.08
N LEU A 188 -22.81 2.59 -9.76
CA LEU A 188 -23.66 1.67 -9.02
C LEU A 188 -25.04 2.27 -8.71
N SER A 189 -25.26 3.55 -8.99
CA SER A 189 -26.50 4.26 -8.68
C SER A 189 -27.71 3.59 -9.34
N GLY A 190 -28.73 3.30 -8.53
CA GLY A 190 -29.97 2.66 -8.99
C GLY A 190 -29.90 1.13 -9.11
N LEU A 191 -28.75 0.52 -8.90
CA LEU A 191 -28.62 -0.94 -8.85
C LEU A 191 -29.00 -1.47 -7.46
N PRO A 192 -29.68 -2.62 -7.37
CA PRO A 192 -29.95 -3.26 -6.08
C PRO A 192 -28.67 -3.78 -5.46
N ALA A 193 -28.52 -3.59 -4.15
CA ALA A 193 -27.38 -4.15 -3.43
C ALA A 193 -27.41 -5.68 -3.45
N ARG A 194 -26.25 -6.32 -3.71
CA ARG A 194 -26.10 -7.78 -3.65
C ARG A 194 -25.95 -8.22 -2.22
N ARG A 195 -26.67 -9.26 -1.80
CA ARG A 195 -26.57 -9.86 -0.47
C ARG A 195 -25.38 -10.80 -0.44
N VAL A 196 -24.38 -10.49 0.38
CA VAL A 196 -23.12 -11.24 0.39
C VAL A 196 -22.78 -11.81 1.74
N LEU A 197 -22.13 -12.98 1.75
CA LEU A 197 -21.38 -13.50 2.88
C LEU A 197 -19.90 -13.28 2.61
N PHE A 198 -19.25 -12.44 3.42
CA PHE A 198 -17.80 -12.33 3.40
C PHE A 198 -17.21 -13.46 4.26
N VAL A 199 -16.38 -14.30 3.66
CA VAL A 199 -15.78 -15.46 4.32
C VAL A 199 -14.34 -15.15 4.68
N VAL A 200 -14.08 -14.95 5.96
CA VAL A 200 -12.72 -14.76 6.51
C VAL A 200 -12.05 -16.12 6.72
N TRP A 201 -12.80 -17.06 7.30
CA TRP A 201 -12.34 -18.40 7.61
C TRP A 201 -13.48 -19.41 7.47
N THR A 202 -13.19 -20.61 7.03
CA THR A 202 -14.23 -21.62 6.75
C THR A 202 -14.50 -22.58 7.90
N GLU A 203 -13.50 -22.83 8.76
CA GLU A 203 -13.65 -23.77 9.89
C GLU A 203 -12.77 -23.34 11.08
N PRO A 204 -13.34 -22.70 12.12
CA PRO A 204 -14.77 -22.29 12.21
C PRO A 204 -15.12 -21.21 11.18
N LEU A 205 -16.39 -21.17 10.76
CA LEU A 205 -16.83 -20.14 9.82
C LEU A 205 -16.85 -18.77 10.49
N ILE A 206 -15.95 -17.90 10.05
CA ILE A 206 -15.80 -16.52 10.53
C ILE A 206 -16.15 -15.56 9.41
N SER A 207 -16.93 -14.55 9.73
CA SER A 207 -17.32 -13.47 8.81
C SER A 207 -16.97 -12.10 9.39
N VAL A 208 -17.47 -11.03 8.78
CA VAL A 208 -17.27 -9.64 9.21
C VAL A 208 -18.55 -9.05 9.79
N GLY A 209 -18.41 -8.33 10.88
CA GLY A 209 -19.51 -7.63 11.53
C GLY A 209 -19.77 -6.26 10.91
N LYS A 210 -20.96 -5.71 11.19
CA LYS A 210 -21.48 -4.47 10.58
C LYS A 210 -20.74 -3.18 10.94
N ALA A 211 -19.95 -3.18 12.00
CA ALA A 211 -19.22 -2.01 12.47
C ALA A 211 -17.79 -1.91 11.90
N THR A 212 -17.38 -2.86 11.06
CA THR A 212 -16.04 -2.92 10.50
C THR A 212 -15.89 -2.10 9.22
N PHE A 213 -14.67 -1.65 8.94
CA PHE A 213 -14.35 -1.01 7.64
C PHE A 213 -14.57 -1.96 6.46
N VAL A 214 -14.47 -3.28 6.67
CA VAL A 214 -14.77 -4.28 5.63
C VAL A 214 -16.24 -4.25 5.27
N ALA A 215 -17.15 -4.19 6.26
CA ALA A 215 -18.58 -4.07 6.00
C ALA A 215 -18.92 -2.75 5.27
N ASP A 216 -18.26 -1.64 5.62
CA ASP A 216 -18.39 -0.37 4.90
C ASP A 216 -17.86 -0.49 3.46
N ALA A 217 -16.74 -1.19 3.24
CA ALA A 217 -16.18 -1.46 1.92
C ALA A 217 -17.15 -2.31 1.06
N LEU A 218 -17.79 -3.33 1.63
CA LEU A 218 -18.85 -4.09 0.95
C LEU A 218 -19.98 -3.15 0.50
N GLY A 219 -20.44 -2.25 1.39
CA GLY A 219 -21.46 -1.25 1.07
C GLY A 219 -21.04 -0.33 -0.08
N LYS A 220 -19.79 0.13 -0.11
CA LYS A 220 -19.22 0.94 -1.20
C LYS A 220 -19.15 0.19 -2.53
N ALA A 221 -19.00 -1.14 -2.48
CA ALA A 221 -19.01 -1.99 -3.65
C ALA A 221 -20.42 -2.39 -4.13
N GLY A 222 -21.48 -1.83 -3.55
CA GLY A 222 -22.87 -2.16 -3.91
C GLY A 222 -23.35 -3.48 -3.32
N ALA A 223 -22.78 -3.89 -2.18
CA ALA A 223 -23.16 -5.11 -1.48
C ALA A 223 -23.70 -4.82 -0.07
N VAL A 224 -24.40 -5.78 0.51
CA VAL A 224 -24.83 -5.78 1.90
C VAL A 224 -24.47 -7.13 2.51
N SER A 225 -23.74 -7.12 3.65
CA SER A 225 -23.47 -8.35 4.39
C SER A 225 -24.78 -8.96 4.89
N VAL A 226 -24.93 -10.29 4.76
CA VAL A 226 -26.04 -11.02 5.36
C VAL A 226 -25.84 -11.21 6.88
N VAL A 227 -24.64 -10.94 7.39
CA VAL A 227 -24.29 -11.10 8.81
C VAL A 227 -24.58 -9.79 9.54
N ASP A 228 -25.57 -9.81 10.42
CA ASP A 228 -25.92 -8.68 11.30
C ASP A 228 -25.35 -8.90 12.71
N SER A 229 -24.04 -8.71 12.87
CA SER A 229 -23.37 -8.84 14.15
C SER A 229 -22.68 -7.54 14.55
N ALA A 230 -22.71 -7.24 15.86
CA ALA A 230 -21.95 -6.15 16.45
C ALA A 230 -20.49 -6.54 16.76
N GLN A 231 -20.14 -7.83 16.74
CA GLN A 231 -18.78 -8.31 16.86
C GLN A 231 -18.05 -8.04 15.54
N ASP A 232 -16.78 -7.66 15.60
CA ASP A 232 -16.00 -7.36 14.39
C ASP A 232 -15.77 -8.61 13.53
N TRP A 233 -15.49 -9.74 14.17
CA TRP A 233 -15.20 -11.03 13.53
C TRP A 233 -16.09 -12.13 14.11
N PRO A 234 -17.39 -12.14 13.80
CA PRO A 234 -18.30 -13.13 14.38
C PRO A 234 -18.06 -14.51 13.80
N GLN A 235 -18.09 -15.51 14.68
CA GLN A 235 -18.26 -16.90 14.28
C GLN A 235 -19.75 -17.13 14.04
N ILE A 236 -20.09 -17.70 12.88
CA ILE A 236 -21.47 -18.00 12.48
C ILE A 236 -21.62 -19.49 12.18
N SER A 237 -22.83 -19.99 12.30
CA SER A 237 -23.12 -21.39 11.98
C SER A 237 -23.51 -21.56 10.51
N MET A 238 -23.19 -22.72 9.92
CA MET A 238 -23.67 -23.07 8.59
C MET A 238 -25.19 -23.15 8.49
N GLU A 239 -25.87 -23.45 9.59
CA GLU A 239 -27.34 -23.46 9.69
C GLU A 239 -27.89 -22.04 9.50
N GLU A 240 -27.28 -21.05 10.16
CA GLU A 240 -27.63 -19.64 10.03
C GLU A 240 -27.40 -19.16 8.59
N VAL A 241 -26.23 -19.46 7.99
CA VAL A 241 -25.93 -19.11 6.60
C VAL A 241 -26.91 -19.76 5.63
N ALA A 242 -27.26 -21.02 5.87
CA ALA A 242 -28.25 -21.74 5.09
C ALA A 242 -29.65 -21.10 5.16
N HIS A 243 -30.00 -20.52 6.30
CA HIS A 243 -31.25 -19.76 6.46
C HIS A 243 -31.17 -18.39 5.74
N LEU A 244 -30.03 -17.72 5.83
CA LEU A 244 -29.81 -16.40 5.24
C LEU A 244 -29.71 -16.44 3.70
N GLN A 245 -29.23 -17.52 3.08
CA GLN A 245 -29.04 -17.69 1.64
C GLN A 245 -28.44 -16.44 0.97
N PRO A 246 -27.13 -16.19 1.12
CA PRO A 246 -26.47 -15.08 0.44
C PRO A 246 -26.52 -15.28 -1.09
N ASP A 247 -26.58 -14.17 -1.85
CA ASP A 247 -26.51 -14.20 -3.30
C ASP A 247 -25.09 -14.50 -3.80
N TYR A 248 -24.07 -14.02 -3.07
CA TYR A 248 -22.66 -14.21 -3.38
C TYR A 248 -21.87 -14.61 -2.13
N LEU A 249 -20.80 -15.38 -2.36
CA LEU A 249 -19.74 -15.61 -1.38
C LEU A 249 -18.52 -14.78 -1.78
N VAL A 250 -17.99 -14.00 -0.86
CA VAL A 250 -16.83 -13.12 -1.09
C VAL A 250 -15.63 -13.64 -0.31
N PHE A 251 -14.51 -13.84 -0.98
CA PHE A 251 -13.28 -14.37 -0.39
C PHE A 251 -12.11 -13.44 -0.63
N ALA A 252 -11.21 -13.34 0.38
CA ALA A 252 -9.90 -12.72 0.25
C ALA A 252 -8.81 -13.81 0.33
N PRO A 253 -7.98 -14.04 -0.71
CA PRO A 253 -7.11 -15.22 -0.84
C PRO A 253 -6.12 -15.44 0.29
N SER A 254 -5.61 -14.39 0.91
CA SER A 254 -4.59 -14.48 1.95
C SER A 254 -5.10 -15.05 3.29
N HIS A 255 -6.42 -15.14 3.46
CA HIS A 255 -7.04 -15.53 4.73
C HIS A 255 -7.98 -16.72 4.62
N SER A 256 -8.38 -17.12 3.43
CA SER A 256 -9.24 -18.28 3.25
C SER A 256 -8.50 -19.44 2.59
N ASP A 257 -8.38 -20.56 3.29
CA ASP A 257 -7.79 -21.80 2.73
C ASP A 257 -8.49 -22.25 1.44
N VAL A 258 -9.75 -21.84 1.27
CA VAL A 258 -10.60 -22.22 0.14
C VAL A 258 -10.25 -21.46 -1.13
N ALA A 259 -9.89 -20.15 -1.02
CA ALA A 259 -9.58 -19.34 -2.19
C ALA A 259 -8.31 -19.78 -2.94
N GLN A 260 -7.46 -20.59 -2.31
CA GLN A 260 -6.23 -21.09 -2.93
C GLN A 260 -6.39 -22.48 -3.55
N ARG A 261 -7.44 -23.24 -3.26
CA ARG A 261 -7.45 -24.67 -3.55
C ARG A 261 -8.46 -25.15 -4.56
N ASP A 262 -9.65 -24.64 -4.60
CA ASP A 262 -10.67 -25.10 -5.54
C ASP A 262 -12.07 -24.66 -5.08
N PHE A 263 -12.73 -23.75 -5.79
CA PHE A 263 -14.13 -23.43 -5.50
C PHE A 263 -15.06 -24.63 -5.74
N ASP A 264 -14.66 -25.56 -6.63
CA ASP A 264 -15.38 -26.81 -6.84
C ASP A 264 -15.31 -27.72 -5.59
N GLY A 265 -14.23 -27.58 -4.79
CA GLY A 265 -14.10 -28.24 -3.48
C GLY A 265 -15.03 -27.71 -2.40
N LEU A 266 -15.51 -26.46 -2.51
CA LEU A 266 -16.39 -25.85 -1.53
C LEU A 266 -17.72 -26.63 -1.38
N ALA A 267 -18.26 -27.13 -2.49
CA ALA A 267 -19.46 -27.95 -2.51
C ALA A 267 -19.30 -29.28 -1.77
N ASN A 268 -18.06 -29.75 -1.53
CA ASN A 268 -17.75 -30.96 -0.78
C ASN A 268 -17.67 -30.74 0.73
N LEU A 269 -17.59 -29.49 1.18
CA LEU A 269 -17.60 -29.17 2.60
C LEU A 269 -19.03 -29.35 3.18
N PRO A 270 -19.15 -29.86 4.42
CA PRO A 270 -20.45 -30.05 5.05
C PRO A 270 -21.27 -28.75 5.12
N GLY A 271 -22.47 -28.80 4.61
CA GLY A 271 -23.41 -27.67 4.66
C GLY A 271 -23.28 -26.66 3.49
N TRP A 272 -22.12 -26.54 2.84
CA TRP A 272 -21.93 -25.50 1.80
C TRP A 272 -22.77 -25.72 0.53
N ARG A 273 -22.93 -26.97 0.09
CA ARG A 273 -23.70 -27.31 -1.14
C ARG A 273 -25.18 -26.95 -1.09
N ILE A 274 -25.73 -26.63 0.10
CA ILE A 274 -27.12 -26.22 0.24
C ILE A 274 -27.33 -24.74 -0.10
N LEU A 275 -26.26 -23.97 -0.17
CA LEU A 275 -26.30 -22.57 -0.52
C LEU A 275 -26.50 -22.41 -2.03
N ASN A 276 -27.43 -21.52 -2.42
CA ASN A 276 -27.66 -21.20 -3.82
C ASN A 276 -26.39 -20.63 -4.47
N ALA A 277 -25.68 -19.73 -3.79
CA ALA A 277 -24.42 -19.17 -4.25
C ALA A 277 -23.37 -20.24 -4.60
N VAL A 278 -23.32 -21.36 -3.85
CA VAL A 278 -22.41 -22.48 -4.16
C VAL A 278 -22.85 -23.24 -5.40
N ARG A 279 -24.16 -23.52 -5.53
CA ARG A 279 -24.71 -24.27 -6.68
C ARG A 279 -24.65 -23.49 -7.99
N GLU A 280 -24.74 -22.17 -7.89
CA GLU A 280 -24.74 -21.25 -9.04
C GLU A 280 -23.38 -20.67 -9.33
N HIS A 281 -22.35 -21.06 -8.56
CA HIS A 281 -20.97 -20.56 -8.65
C HIS A 281 -20.84 -19.04 -8.53
N HIS A 282 -21.69 -18.44 -7.68
CA HIS A 282 -21.65 -17.00 -7.39
C HIS A 282 -20.56 -16.69 -6.36
N TYR A 283 -19.33 -16.64 -6.82
CA TYR A 283 -18.16 -16.29 -6.02
C TYR A 283 -17.56 -14.99 -6.47
N ALA A 284 -17.11 -14.17 -5.51
CA ALA A 284 -16.25 -13.03 -5.74
C ALA A 284 -14.93 -13.23 -5.01
N ILE A 285 -13.82 -13.14 -5.74
CA ILE A 285 -12.47 -13.26 -5.19
C ILE A 285 -11.82 -11.91 -5.35
N ILE A 286 -11.44 -11.31 -4.24
CA ILE A 286 -10.85 -9.98 -4.22
C ILE A 286 -9.49 -10.01 -3.54
N SER A 287 -8.66 -9.02 -3.86
CA SER A 287 -7.35 -8.89 -3.23
C SER A 287 -7.46 -8.72 -1.71
N ASP A 288 -6.42 -9.12 -0.99
CA ASP A 288 -6.30 -8.95 0.46
C ASP A 288 -6.32 -7.47 0.92
N ALA A 289 -6.23 -6.53 -0.02
CA ALA A 289 -6.40 -5.11 0.25
C ALA A 289 -7.71 -4.78 0.98
N VAL A 290 -8.77 -5.59 0.78
CA VAL A 290 -10.07 -5.37 1.42
C VAL A 290 -10.04 -5.51 2.95
N ILE A 291 -9.10 -6.29 3.47
CA ILE A 291 -8.93 -6.51 4.92
C ILE A 291 -7.78 -5.69 5.52
N ARG A 292 -7.17 -4.82 4.73
CA ARG A 292 -6.10 -3.91 5.16
C ARG A 292 -6.61 -2.47 5.12
N PRO A 293 -6.72 -1.78 6.27
CA PRO A 293 -7.16 -0.38 6.31
C PRO A 293 -6.05 0.55 5.78
N ALA A 294 -5.86 0.56 4.46
CA ALA A 294 -4.84 1.32 3.73
C ALA A 294 -5.46 1.90 2.44
N PRO A 295 -4.82 2.89 1.77
CA PRO A 295 -5.33 3.48 0.52
C PRO A 295 -5.72 2.46 -0.56
N ARG A 296 -5.04 1.33 -0.64
CA ARG A 296 -5.31 0.26 -1.61
C ARG A 296 -6.70 -0.40 -1.46
N ILE A 297 -7.39 -0.19 -0.33
CA ILE A 297 -8.75 -0.72 -0.12
C ILE A 297 -9.73 -0.26 -1.21
N VAL A 298 -9.55 0.96 -1.74
CA VAL A 298 -10.43 1.48 -2.81
C VAL A 298 -10.31 0.62 -4.08
N SER A 299 -9.10 0.14 -4.40
CA SER A 299 -8.92 -0.80 -5.53
C SER A 299 -9.64 -2.13 -5.31
N ALA A 300 -9.62 -2.65 -4.06
CA ALA A 300 -10.37 -3.87 -3.73
C ALA A 300 -11.89 -3.66 -3.79
N ILE A 301 -12.38 -2.48 -3.40
CA ILE A 301 -13.80 -2.10 -3.52
C ILE A 301 -14.21 -2.06 -4.99
N GLU A 302 -13.40 -1.46 -5.86
CA GLU A 302 -13.66 -1.42 -7.31
C GLU A 302 -13.63 -2.81 -7.95
N GLU A 303 -12.68 -3.67 -7.52
CA GLU A 303 -12.57 -5.06 -7.95
C GLU A 303 -13.83 -5.85 -7.59
N LEU A 304 -14.28 -5.72 -6.34
CA LEU A 304 -15.49 -6.36 -5.86
C LEU A 304 -16.73 -5.87 -6.63
N ALA A 305 -16.86 -4.58 -6.81
CA ALA A 305 -17.99 -3.99 -7.53
C ALA A 305 -18.10 -4.52 -8.97
N ARG A 306 -16.98 -4.69 -9.68
CA ARG A 306 -16.97 -5.26 -11.03
C ARG A 306 -17.43 -6.72 -11.06
N GLN A 307 -17.13 -7.49 -10.01
CA GLN A 307 -17.55 -8.88 -9.93
C GLN A 307 -19.03 -9.01 -9.54
N LEU A 308 -19.53 -8.15 -8.66
CA LEU A 308 -20.93 -8.18 -8.20
C LEU A 308 -21.91 -7.53 -9.18
N HIS A 309 -21.45 -6.52 -9.93
CA HIS A 309 -22.26 -5.68 -10.82
C HIS A 309 -21.61 -5.51 -12.19
N PRO A 310 -21.32 -6.61 -12.92
CA PRO A 310 -20.69 -6.52 -14.24
C PRO A 310 -21.48 -5.63 -15.22
N GLU A 311 -22.80 -5.54 -15.03
CA GLU A 311 -23.69 -4.68 -15.83
C GLU A 311 -23.33 -3.18 -15.72
N ALA A 312 -22.82 -2.73 -14.58
CA ALA A 312 -22.41 -1.33 -14.37
C ALA A 312 -21.12 -0.96 -15.12
N PHE A 313 -20.37 -1.96 -15.57
CA PHE A 313 -19.06 -1.81 -16.22
C PHE A 313 -19.08 -2.28 -17.68
N ALA A 314 -20.20 -2.82 -18.16
CA ALA A 314 -20.38 -3.13 -19.57
C ALA A 314 -20.30 -1.85 -20.40
N GLU A 315 -19.52 -1.87 -21.47
CA GLU A 315 -19.58 -0.78 -22.45
C GLU A 315 -21.02 -0.71 -22.99
N PRO A 316 -21.61 0.49 -23.10
CA PRO A 316 -22.89 0.62 -23.75
C PRO A 316 -22.79 -0.02 -25.15
N PRO A 317 -23.79 -0.82 -25.58
CA PRO A 317 -23.77 -1.40 -26.90
C PRO A 317 -23.49 -0.26 -27.89
N ALA A 318 -22.49 -0.47 -28.76
CA ALA A 318 -22.14 0.50 -29.77
C ALA A 318 -23.45 0.96 -30.42
N GLU A 319 -23.84 2.23 -30.23
CA GLU A 319 -25.01 2.77 -30.90
C GLU A 319 -24.83 2.42 -32.36
N GLU A 320 -25.73 1.59 -32.88
CA GLU A 320 -25.83 1.31 -34.29
C GLU A 320 -25.97 2.68 -34.94
N LYS A 321 -24.87 3.21 -35.48
CA LYS A 321 -24.89 4.47 -36.22
C LYS A 321 -25.94 4.27 -37.27
N LYS A 322 -27.14 4.80 -37.06
CA LYS A 322 -28.18 4.89 -38.06
C LYS A 322 -27.51 5.45 -39.31
N ARG A 323 -27.28 4.58 -40.30
CA ARG A 323 -26.87 5.05 -41.62
C ARG A 323 -27.88 6.14 -42.00
N PRO A 324 -27.44 7.29 -42.47
CA PRO A 324 -28.33 8.30 -42.99
C PRO A 324 -29.21 7.58 -44.00
N SER A 325 -30.52 7.63 -43.76
CA SER A 325 -31.50 7.03 -44.68
C SER A 325 -31.22 7.53 -46.11
N ASP A 326 -31.22 6.61 -47.07
CA ASP A 326 -31.02 6.81 -48.52
C ASP A 326 -31.99 7.82 -49.18
N LYS A 327 -32.56 8.75 -48.41
CA LYS A 327 -33.45 9.82 -48.90
C LYS A 327 -32.79 11.18 -49.10
N ALA A 328 -31.46 11.29 -48.88
CA ALA A 328 -30.71 12.55 -49.10
C ALA A 328 -29.80 12.54 -50.37
N ALA A 329 -29.88 11.49 -51.20
CA ALA A 329 -29.09 11.35 -52.44
C ALA A 329 -29.78 11.89 -53.71
N ALA A 330 -30.79 12.75 -53.60
CA ALA A 330 -31.57 13.20 -54.76
C ALA A 330 -31.53 14.72 -54.97
N TRP A 331 -30.51 15.42 -54.68
CA TRP A 331 -30.38 16.88 -54.98
C TRP A 331 -28.92 17.34 -55.14
N PHE A 332 -28.17 16.77 -56.12
CA PHE A 332 -27.01 17.47 -56.67
C PHE A 332 -26.67 16.84 -58.05
N GLU A 333 -27.47 17.21 -59.11
CA GLU A 333 -27.01 17.16 -60.48
C GLU A 333 -26.12 18.38 -60.70
N PHE A 334 -24.80 18.20 -60.94
CA PHE A 334 -23.92 19.18 -61.52
C PHE A 334 -23.71 18.84 -63.00
N PRO A 335 -23.82 19.84 -63.91
CA PRO A 335 -23.65 19.62 -65.35
C PRO A 335 -22.16 19.46 -65.70
N ASP A 336 -21.95 18.63 -66.72
CA ASP A 336 -20.72 18.36 -67.42
C ASP A 336 -19.94 19.61 -67.81
N PHE A 337 -18.67 19.69 -67.47
CA PHE A 337 -17.67 20.44 -68.16
C PHE A 337 -16.34 19.64 -68.20
N LEU A 338 -16.11 19.01 -69.40
CA LEU A 338 -14.76 18.60 -69.81
C LEU A 338 -14.05 19.78 -70.44
N PRO A 339 -12.70 19.89 -70.39
CA PRO A 339 -11.93 19.20 -71.39
C PRO A 339 -10.59 18.57 -70.95
N SER A 340 -10.29 17.55 -71.75
CA SER A 340 -9.04 16.83 -71.92
C SER A 340 -7.75 17.61 -71.85
N THR A 341 -6.68 17.04 -71.24
CA THR A 341 -5.39 16.87 -71.91
C THR A 341 -4.57 15.74 -71.22
N ARG A 342 -3.97 14.96 -72.07
CA ARG A 342 -3.05 13.84 -71.88
C ARG A 342 -1.72 14.32 -71.30
N SER A 343 -1.05 13.47 -70.53
CA SER A 343 0.31 13.01 -70.80
C SER A 343 0.81 12.13 -69.60
N ASN A 344 1.03 10.90 -69.88
CA ASN A 344 2.20 10.04 -69.75
C ASN A 344 3.30 10.45 -68.75
N ASP A 345 3.66 9.55 -67.87
CA ASP A 345 4.85 8.70 -67.76
C ASP A 345 4.99 8.24 -66.24
N ALA A 346 4.89 7.01 -65.98
CA ALA A 346 5.87 5.94 -66.00
C ALA A 346 6.91 5.96 -64.84
N ARG A 347 6.80 4.92 -64.07
CA ARG A 347 7.90 4.09 -63.54
C ARG A 347 8.56 4.44 -62.18
N THR A 348 8.44 3.48 -61.33
CA THR A 348 9.46 2.59 -60.73
C THR A 348 9.82 2.83 -59.27
N ALA A 349 9.70 1.70 -58.66
CA ALA A 349 10.60 1.14 -57.62
C ALA A 349 10.58 1.81 -56.24
N GLY A 350 10.55 1.12 -55.20
CA GLY A 350 10.85 -0.23 -54.77
C GLY A 350 11.15 -0.19 -53.31
N GLU A 351 10.72 -1.20 -52.67
CA GLU A 351 11.34 -1.89 -51.55
C GLU A 351 12.33 -1.14 -50.64
N LEU A 352 12.13 -1.25 -49.34
CA LEU A 352 13.05 -1.96 -48.45
C LEU A 352 12.85 -1.62 -46.95
N LEU A 353 12.66 -2.69 -46.21
CA LEU A 353 13.21 -3.02 -44.88
C LEU A 353 12.53 -2.42 -43.65
N CYS A 354 11.82 -3.24 -42.90
CA CYS A 354 12.19 -4.28 -41.93
C CYS A 354 13.35 -3.89 -40.98
N ASN A 355 13.06 -4.06 -39.69
CA ASN A 355 13.96 -4.19 -38.54
C ASN A 355 14.35 -2.93 -37.77
N ARG A 356 13.79 -2.74 -36.63
CA ARG A 356 14.28 -3.17 -35.29
C ARG A 356 13.23 -2.85 -34.24
#